data_5bd72bba33b3c2c4eabc18b1d6eb3ed1
#
_entry.id   5bd72bba33b3c2c4eabc18b1d6eb3ed1
#
_cell.length_a   1.000
_cell.length_b   1.000
_cell.length_c   1.000
_cell.angle_alpha   90.00
_cell.angle_beta   90.00
_cell.angle_gamma   90.00
#
_symmetry.space_group_name_H-M   'P 1'
#
loop_
_entity.id
_entity.type
_entity.pdbx_description
1 polymer ?
#
loop_
_entity_poly.entity_id
_entity_poly.type
_entity_poly.pdbx_seq_one_letter_code
_entity_poly.pdbx_strand_id
1 'polypeptide(L)'
;MQRALLRQAQNGSMIRLSCNVYALRTHWETLDPAQQYRHLAITMSMRYPKRVFAGLTAAALYGLEISWDLLHRKEIQIASNKQGFRRNALVGIYMHSIPEQRLDLETLAPIPSHHEQCGLYPATRIFCEKAKSCTSLRVTSPARTIVDCGLQYSFHEMLPIVDSALRGGVVTADEILAQCDMLPYDCRPILKLLDYANPLSENGGESLLRAVLIEYGLVPPELQRVFVDPLDPANVARTDCLWETEDGRIVVLEYDGMRKFVDPEMTGRRDIAAVVSAQIERDGLLKRAGVDAVVHATYDDILQPKRLITELLGLGVPKVSNPMRFLPD
;
A
#
# COMPACT_ATOMS: atom_id res chain seq x y z
N MET A 1 25.48 26.95 7.63
CA MET A 1 24.27 26.12 7.61
C MET A 1 24.57 24.63 7.80
N GLN A 2 25.34 23.94 6.97
CA GLN A 2 25.60 22.49 7.05
C GLN A 2 26.23 22.02 8.39
N ARG A 3 27.19 22.78 8.94
CA ARG A 3 27.78 22.49 10.26
C ARG A 3 26.77 22.60 11.42
N ALA A 4 25.81 23.51 11.32
CA ALA A 4 24.75 23.66 12.32
C ALA A 4 23.79 22.45 12.30
N LEU A 5 23.36 21.99 11.12
CA LEU A 5 22.53 20.80 10.95
C LEU A 5 23.23 19.54 11.47
N LEU A 6 24.54 19.41 11.22
CA LEU A 6 25.32 18.28 11.75
C LEU A 6 25.36 18.29 13.30
N ARG A 7 25.54 19.47 13.91
CA ARG A 7 25.49 19.60 15.40
C ARG A 7 24.10 19.24 15.95
N GLN A 8 23.03 19.68 15.27
CA GLN A 8 21.65 19.35 15.65
C GLN A 8 21.34 17.86 15.47
N ALA A 9 21.96 17.19 14.51
CA ALA A 9 21.86 15.74 14.37
C ALA A 9 22.67 15.01 15.45
N GLN A 10 23.83 15.56 15.89
CA GLN A 10 24.64 15.00 16.96
C GLN A 10 23.96 15.14 18.34
N ASN A 11 23.28 16.26 18.62
CA ASN A 11 22.56 16.46 19.88
C ASN A 11 21.16 15.79 19.88
N GLY A 12 20.79 15.09 18.83
CA GLY A 12 19.55 14.31 18.74
C GLY A 12 18.29 15.07 18.36
N SER A 13 18.35 16.41 18.19
CA SER A 13 17.17 17.20 17.79
C SER A 13 16.77 17.01 16.32
N MET A 14 17.70 16.56 15.48
CA MET A 14 17.43 16.21 14.09
C MET A 14 17.90 14.79 13.76
N ILE A 15 17.25 14.16 12.79
CA ILE A 15 17.65 12.88 12.21
C ILE A 15 18.25 13.14 10.82
N ARG A 16 19.41 12.54 10.53
CA ARG A 16 19.97 12.53 9.19
C ARG A 16 19.37 11.40 8.37
N LEU A 17 18.55 11.72 7.38
CA LEU A 17 17.86 10.75 6.53
C LEU A 17 18.71 10.28 5.35
N SER A 18 19.51 11.20 4.76
CA SER A 18 20.40 10.95 3.64
C SER A 18 21.52 12.00 3.61
N CYS A 19 22.38 11.97 2.59
CA CYS A 19 23.41 12.99 2.39
C CYS A 19 22.77 14.39 2.27
N ASN A 20 23.02 15.26 3.27
CA ASN A 20 22.47 16.63 3.34
C ASN A 20 20.92 16.71 3.41
N VAL A 21 20.26 15.65 3.86
CA VAL A 21 18.80 15.61 4.13
C VAL A 21 18.62 15.32 5.61
N TYR A 22 17.91 16.22 6.28
CA TYR A 22 17.66 16.16 7.74
C TYR A 22 16.19 16.42 8.01
N ALA A 23 15.65 15.81 9.04
CA ALA A 23 14.31 16.07 9.55
C ALA A 23 14.36 16.38 11.05
N LEU A 24 13.40 17.16 11.55
CA LEU A 24 13.19 17.31 12.99
C LEU A 24 12.77 15.96 13.57
N ARG A 25 13.48 15.50 14.61
CA ARG A 25 13.21 14.20 15.24
C ARG A 25 11.76 14.09 15.73
N THR A 26 11.28 15.09 16.45
CA THR A 26 9.93 15.13 17.01
C THR A 26 8.84 14.99 15.96
N HIS A 27 9.02 15.58 14.77
CA HIS A 27 8.08 15.43 13.67
C HIS A 27 8.25 14.09 12.94
N TRP A 28 9.50 13.67 12.71
CA TRP A 28 9.78 12.43 11.96
C TRP A 28 9.27 11.18 12.67
N GLU A 29 9.34 11.17 14.01
CA GLU A 29 8.91 10.04 14.84
C GLU A 29 7.36 9.96 14.97
N THR A 30 6.62 11.00 14.61
CA THR A 30 5.14 10.94 14.53
C THR A 30 4.64 10.37 13.21
N LEU A 31 5.51 10.25 12.21
CA LEU A 31 5.15 9.76 10.88
C LEU A 31 5.25 8.23 10.81
N ASP A 32 4.27 7.61 10.17
CA ASP A 32 4.38 6.20 9.79
C ASP A 32 5.43 5.96 8.68
N PRO A 33 5.86 4.72 8.44
CA PRO A 33 6.88 4.41 7.44
C PRO A 33 6.55 4.89 6.02
N ALA A 34 5.28 4.86 5.61
CA ALA A 34 4.86 5.31 4.29
C ALA A 34 4.94 6.84 4.17
N GLN A 35 4.50 7.55 5.21
CA GLN A 35 4.65 9.01 5.31
C GLN A 35 6.12 9.41 5.31
N GLN A 36 6.95 8.75 6.10
CA GLN A 36 8.40 8.99 6.14
C GLN A 36 9.03 8.82 4.75
N TYR A 37 8.70 7.74 4.06
CA TYR A 37 9.21 7.45 2.73
C TYR A 37 8.77 8.49 1.71
N ARG A 38 7.50 8.91 1.74
CA ARG A 38 6.94 9.96 0.88
C ARG A 38 7.62 11.30 1.11
N HIS A 39 7.82 11.72 2.36
CA HIS A 39 8.56 12.94 2.69
C HIS A 39 9.99 12.91 2.17
N LEU A 40 10.66 11.76 2.29
CA LEU A 40 12.00 11.58 1.71
C LEU A 40 11.98 11.71 0.19
N ALA A 41 11.02 11.08 -0.50
CA ALA A 41 10.87 11.16 -1.95
C ALA A 41 10.63 12.60 -2.44
N ILE A 42 9.72 13.33 -1.79
CA ILE A 42 9.45 14.76 -2.08
C ILE A 42 10.73 15.59 -1.89
N THR A 43 11.44 15.42 -0.77
CA THR A 43 12.68 16.15 -0.52
C THR A 43 13.75 15.85 -1.59
N MET A 44 13.83 14.59 -2.03
CA MET A 44 14.76 14.18 -3.08
C MET A 44 14.32 14.73 -4.45
N SER A 45 13.03 14.91 -4.73
CA SER A 45 12.54 15.54 -5.97
C SER A 45 12.97 16.99 -6.06
N MET A 46 12.88 17.74 -4.96
CA MET A 46 13.37 19.12 -4.90
C MET A 46 14.89 19.21 -5.17
N ARG A 47 15.64 18.23 -4.69
CA ARG A 47 17.10 18.17 -4.90
C ARG A 47 17.48 17.73 -6.30
N TYR A 48 16.69 16.88 -6.92
CA TYR A 48 16.94 16.29 -8.23
C TYR A 48 15.75 16.49 -9.18
N PRO A 49 15.38 17.74 -9.51
CA PRO A 49 14.12 18.05 -10.22
C PRO A 49 14.04 17.48 -11.64
N LYS A 50 15.18 17.08 -12.22
CA LYS A 50 15.22 16.44 -13.55
C LYS A 50 15.07 14.92 -13.50
N ARG A 51 14.98 14.31 -12.31
CA ARG A 51 14.81 12.87 -12.17
C ARG A 51 13.35 12.49 -12.24
N VAL A 52 13.06 11.38 -12.90
CA VAL A 52 11.75 10.74 -12.92
C VAL A 52 11.77 9.67 -11.84
N PHE A 53 10.92 9.77 -10.85
CA PHE A 53 10.78 8.76 -9.79
C PHE A 53 10.01 7.56 -10.34
N ALA A 54 10.38 6.35 -9.89
CA ALA A 54 9.88 5.09 -10.45
C ALA A 54 9.67 4.05 -9.35
N GLY A 55 9.10 2.91 -9.70
CA GLY A 55 8.93 1.77 -8.80
C GLY A 55 8.22 2.14 -7.50
N LEU A 56 8.68 1.61 -6.34
CA LEU A 56 8.05 1.89 -5.04
C LEU A 56 8.03 3.39 -4.69
N THR A 57 9.00 4.17 -5.18
CA THR A 57 8.99 5.62 -4.93
C THR A 57 7.83 6.29 -5.66
N ALA A 58 7.58 5.92 -6.90
CA ALA A 58 6.41 6.41 -7.64
C ALA A 58 5.10 5.90 -6.99
N ALA A 59 5.03 4.62 -6.62
CA ALA A 59 3.87 4.06 -5.91
C ALA A 59 3.55 4.83 -4.61
N ALA A 60 4.57 5.15 -3.80
CA ALA A 60 4.39 5.95 -2.59
C ALA A 60 3.92 7.39 -2.89
N LEU A 61 4.41 8.00 -3.98
CA LEU A 61 4.00 9.33 -4.41
C LEU A 61 2.56 9.35 -4.94
N TYR A 62 2.10 8.25 -5.54
CA TYR A 62 0.68 8.06 -5.88
C TYR A 62 -0.22 7.75 -4.69
N GLY A 63 0.34 7.57 -3.50
CA GLY A 63 -0.42 7.24 -2.28
C GLY A 63 -0.86 5.80 -2.18
N LEU A 64 -0.23 4.89 -2.94
CA LEU A 64 -0.58 3.47 -2.93
C LEU A 64 -0.18 2.79 -1.61
N GLU A 65 -0.89 1.75 -1.27
CA GLU A 65 -0.69 0.95 -0.04
C GLU A 65 0.52 0.01 -0.22
N ILE A 66 1.63 0.36 0.41
CA ILE A 66 2.88 -0.39 0.32
C ILE A 66 3.16 -1.04 1.67
N SER A 67 3.49 -2.33 1.68
CA SER A 67 3.96 -3.00 2.90
C SER A 67 5.14 -2.26 3.50
N TRP A 68 5.11 -2.06 4.82
CA TRP A 68 6.15 -1.31 5.52
C TRP A 68 7.52 -1.96 5.41
N ASP A 69 7.59 -3.28 5.28
CA ASP A 69 8.84 -4.03 5.11
C ASP A 69 9.58 -3.62 3.83
N LEU A 70 8.85 -3.32 2.75
CA LEU A 70 9.44 -2.81 1.52
C LEU A 70 10.04 -1.41 1.68
N LEU A 71 9.50 -0.60 2.58
CA LEU A 71 9.90 0.80 2.78
C LEU A 71 11.11 0.95 3.72
N HIS A 72 11.45 -0.08 4.51
CA HIS A 72 12.59 -0.02 5.44
C HIS A 72 13.94 0.21 4.75
N ARG A 73 14.09 -0.20 3.50
CA ARG A 73 15.35 -0.02 2.75
C ARG A 73 15.70 1.43 2.46
N LYS A 74 14.74 2.36 2.55
CA LYS A 74 14.90 3.83 2.31
C LYS A 74 15.60 4.18 0.99
N GLU A 75 15.58 3.28 0.01
CA GLU A 75 16.14 3.48 -1.32
C GLU A 75 15.13 4.25 -2.17
N ILE A 76 15.57 5.33 -2.78
CA ILE A 76 14.74 6.14 -3.68
C ILE A 76 14.95 5.64 -5.12
N GLN A 77 13.92 5.06 -5.68
CA GLN A 77 13.92 4.50 -7.03
C GLN A 77 13.63 5.59 -8.07
N ILE A 78 14.43 5.60 -9.12
CA ILE A 78 14.31 6.53 -10.25
C ILE A 78 14.40 5.77 -11.57
N ALA A 79 13.74 6.27 -12.60
CA ALA A 79 13.92 5.79 -13.96
C ALA A 79 15.33 6.16 -14.47
N SER A 80 15.99 5.23 -15.14
CA SER A 80 17.35 5.41 -15.65
C SER A 80 17.52 4.71 -16.99
N ASN A 81 18.16 5.36 -17.94
CA ASN A 81 18.61 4.76 -19.19
C ASN A 81 19.98 4.06 -19.07
N LYS A 82 20.52 3.98 -17.85
CA LYS A 82 21.79 3.28 -17.55
C LYS A 82 21.50 2.11 -16.64
N GLN A 83 21.95 0.92 -17.02
CA GLN A 83 21.89 -0.26 -16.18
C GLN A 83 22.75 -0.08 -14.91
N GLY A 84 22.28 -0.65 -13.79
CA GLY A 84 23.01 -0.65 -12.52
C GLY A 84 23.26 0.76 -11.93
N PHE A 85 22.48 1.77 -12.31
CA PHE A 85 22.64 3.10 -11.74
C PHE A 85 22.39 3.08 -10.24
N ARG A 86 23.41 3.45 -9.47
CA ARG A 86 23.30 3.66 -8.01
C ARG A 86 24.16 4.87 -7.61
N ARG A 87 23.55 5.82 -6.90
CA ARG A 87 24.26 7.00 -6.38
C ARG A 87 23.63 7.50 -5.10
N ASN A 88 24.34 7.42 -3.99
CA ASN A 88 23.82 7.71 -2.66
C ASN A 88 22.58 6.83 -2.36
N ALA A 89 21.44 7.46 -2.01
CA ALA A 89 20.17 6.76 -1.79
C ALA A 89 19.37 6.51 -3.09
N LEU A 90 19.86 6.97 -4.26
CA LEU A 90 19.16 6.79 -5.55
C LEU A 90 19.54 5.46 -6.20
N VAL A 91 18.55 4.68 -6.57
CA VAL A 91 18.66 3.42 -7.30
C VAL A 91 17.91 3.54 -8.61
N GLY A 92 18.57 3.20 -9.72
CA GLY A 92 17.98 3.30 -11.06
C GLY A 92 17.28 2.02 -11.47
N ILE A 93 16.02 2.14 -11.88
CA ILE A 93 15.31 1.13 -12.64
C ILE A 93 15.60 1.40 -14.11
N TYR A 94 16.17 0.40 -14.80
CA TYR A 94 16.53 0.57 -16.21
C TYR A 94 15.29 0.62 -17.11
N MET A 95 15.23 1.62 -17.99
CA MET A 95 14.15 1.81 -18.94
C MET A 95 14.68 2.34 -20.27
N HIS A 96 14.28 1.77 -21.41
CA HIS A 96 14.56 2.31 -22.74
C HIS A 96 13.76 3.59 -22.98
N SER A 97 12.46 3.54 -22.68
CA SER A 97 11.53 4.68 -22.74
C SER A 97 11.00 4.93 -21.36
N ILE A 98 10.94 6.19 -20.96
CA ILE A 98 10.44 6.59 -19.64
C ILE A 98 9.08 7.26 -19.84
N PRO A 99 7.96 6.52 -19.62
CA PRO A 99 6.62 7.11 -19.64
C PRO A 99 6.47 7.99 -18.39
N GLU A 100 6.51 9.28 -18.61
CA GLU A 100 6.56 10.28 -17.56
C GLU A 100 5.20 10.92 -17.33
N GLN A 101 4.86 11.12 -16.04
CA GLN A 101 3.77 11.94 -15.58
C GLN A 101 4.28 12.99 -14.60
N ARG A 102 3.62 14.15 -14.54
CA ARG A 102 3.91 15.18 -13.54
C ARG A 102 2.84 15.16 -12.45
N LEU A 103 3.29 15.25 -11.21
CA LEU A 103 2.43 15.45 -10.06
C LEU A 103 2.66 16.85 -9.51
N ASP A 104 1.60 17.49 -9.04
CA ASP A 104 1.72 18.72 -8.25
C ASP A 104 2.47 18.43 -6.96
N LEU A 105 3.40 19.30 -6.57
CA LEU A 105 4.28 19.04 -5.44
C LEU A 105 3.57 19.15 -4.09
N GLU A 106 2.49 19.89 -4.02
CA GLU A 106 1.72 20.14 -2.79
C GLU A 106 0.64 19.08 -2.58
N THR A 107 -0.15 18.82 -3.64
CA THR A 107 -1.31 17.91 -3.57
C THR A 107 -0.99 16.48 -3.99
N LEU A 108 0.14 16.25 -4.68
CA LEU A 108 0.52 15.01 -5.36
C LEU A 108 -0.51 14.55 -6.41
N ALA A 109 -1.43 15.43 -6.82
CA ALA A 109 -2.38 15.16 -7.87
C ALA A 109 -1.71 15.18 -9.25
N PRO A 110 -2.16 14.34 -10.21
CA PRO A 110 -1.68 14.38 -11.59
C PRO A 110 -1.95 15.74 -12.24
N ILE A 111 -0.92 16.29 -12.89
CA ILE A 111 -1.06 17.50 -13.71
C ILE A 111 -1.34 17.04 -15.14
N PRO A 112 -2.47 17.45 -15.76
CA PRO A 112 -2.76 17.13 -17.14
C PRO A 112 -1.68 17.64 -18.10
N SER A 113 -1.28 16.80 -19.06
CA SER A 113 -0.19 17.09 -20.00
C SER A 113 -0.43 18.31 -20.92
N HIS A 114 -1.66 18.81 -20.97
CA HIS A 114 -2.04 19.96 -21.81
C HIS A 114 -1.96 21.33 -21.12
N HIS A 115 -1.53 21.42 -19.88
CA HIS A 115 -1.41 22.68 -19.14
C HIS A 115 0.06 23.03 -18.82
N GLU A 116 0.83 23.34 -19.87
CA GLU A 116 2.07 24.12 -19.67
C GLU A 116 1.80 25.60 -19.29
N GLN A 117 0.55 25.99 -19.22
CA GLN A 117 0.12 27.37 -18.91
C GLN A 117 -0.97 27.37 -17.84
N CYS A 118 -0.61 27.20 -16.57
CA CYS A 118 -1.46 27.70 -15.51
C CYS A 118 -0.62 28.13 -14.30
N GLY A 119 -0.22 29.38 -14.32
CA GLY A 119 0.40 30.07 -13.20
C GLY A 119 -0.66 30.64 -12.24
N LEU A 120 -1.45 29.80 -11.58
CA LEU A 120 -2.39 30.25 -10.56
C LEU A 120 -2.73 29.11 -9.58
N TYR A 121 -1.81 28.84 -8.64
CA TYR A 121 -2.15 28.26 -7.35
C TYR A 121 -1.41 29.00 -6.24
N PRO A 122 -2.07 29.34 -5.11
CA PRO A 122 -1.42 30.03 -4.01
C PRO A 122 -0.36 29.15 -3.37
N ALA A 123 0.88 29.59 -3.44
CA ALA A 123 2.04 28.91 -2.90
C ALA A 123 2.01 28.88 -1.38
N THR A 124 1.88 27.69 -0.79
CA THR A 124 2.36 27.47 0.58
C THR A 124 3.89 27.50 0.55
N ARG A 125 4.50 28.50 1.19
CA ARG A 125 5.92 28.77 1.16
C ARG A 125 6.70 27.69 1.91
N ILE A 126 7.22 26.69 1.18
CA ILE A 126 8.32 25.86 1.68
C ILE A 126 9.60 26.66 1.44
N PHE A 127 10.28 27.06 2.52
CA PHE A 127 11.51 27.88 2.48
C PHE A 127 12.66 27.10 1.85
N CYS A 128 12.82 27.21 0.53
CA CYS A 128 14.07 26.97 -0.17
C CYS A 128 14.23 28.03 -1.26
N GLU A 129 15.18 28.96 -1.11
CA GLU A 129 15.40 30.04 -2.07
C GLU A 129 15.73 29.57 -3.51
N LYS A 130 16.15 28.31 -3.68
CA LYS A 130 16.34 27.66 -4.98
C LYS A 130 15.11 26.95 -5.53
N ALA A 131 14.05 26.76 -4.73
CA ALA A 131 12.84 26.03 -5.10
C ALA A 131 11.77 26.93 -5.74
N LYS A 132 12.06 28.19 -6.00
CA LYS A 132 11.09 29.17 -6.57
C LYS A 132 10.54 28.82 -7.97
N SER A 133 10.96 27.71 -8.58
CA SER A 133 10.52 27.32 -9.93
C SER A 133 10.03 25.87 -10.07
N CYS A 134 10.01 25.05 -9.02
CA CYS A 134 9.59 23.66 -9.14
C CYS A 134 8.26 23.44 -8.42
N THR A 135 7.16 23.57 -9.15
CA THR A 135 5.80 23.31 -8.66
C THR A 135 5.36 21.86 -8.92
N SER A 136 6.19 21.08 -9.60
CA SER A 136 5.86 19.69 -9.95
C SER A 136 7.04 18.75 -9.79
N LEU A 137 6.74 17.48 -9.50
CA LEU A 137 7.69 16.38 -9.54
C LEU A 137 7.37 15.42 -10.70
N ARG A 138 8.37 14.66 -11.14
CA ARG A 138 8.27 13.77 -12.30
C ARG A 138 8.26 12.33 -11.81
N VAL A 139 7.28 11.55 -12.24
CA VAL A 139 7.12 10.13 -11.91
C VAL A 139 6.90 9.31 -13.17
N THR A 140 7.11 8.00 -13.12
CA THR A 140 6.61 7.08 -14.14
C THR A 140 5.08 7.05 -14.12
N SER A 141 4.42 6.80 -15.26
CA SER A 141 2.95 6.66 -15.29
C SER A 141 2.47 5.59 -14.31
N PRO A 142 1.23 5.65 -13.80
CA PRO A 142 0.71 4.67 -12.86
C PRO A 142 0.83 3.24 -13.37
N ALA A 143 0.38 2.96 -14.60
CA ALA A 143 0.46 1.64 -15.20
C ALA A 143 1.90 1.13 -15.28
N ARG A 144 2.86 1.98 -15.71
CA ARG A 144 4.27 1.61 -15.73
C ARG A 144 4.81 1.34 -14.33
N THR A 145 4.42 2.12 -13.35
CA THR A 145 4.80 1.94 -11.95
C THR A 145 4.36 0.57 -11.41
N ILE A 146 3.11 0.18 -11.69
CA ILE A 146 2.58 -1.13 -11.29
C ILE A 146 3.37 -2.27 -11.96
N VAL A 147 3.61 -2.18 -13.27
CA VAL A 147 4.36 -3.22 -14.00
C VAL A 147 5.79 -3.35 -13.48
N ASP A 148 6.51 -2.23 -13.32
CA ASP A 148 7.90 -2.26 -12.81
C ASP A 148 7.98 -2.87 -11.40
N CYS A 149 7.02 -2.55 -10.52
CA CYS A 149 6.95 -3.15 -9.19
C CYS A 149 6.58 -4.63 -9.27
N GLY A 150 5.58 -5.02 -10.06
CA GLY A 150 5.11 -6.40 -10.16
C GLY A 150 6.10 -7.37 -10.79
N LEU A 151 7.07 -6.85 -11.57
CA LEU A 151 8.20 -7.64 -12.07
C LEU A 151 9.34 -7.79 -11.05
N GLN A 152 9.33 -7.01 -9.97
CA GLN A 152 10.41 -6.95 -8.99
C GLN A 152 10.04 -7.55 -7.63
N TYR A 153 8.78 -7.47 -7.24
CA TYR A 153 8.30 -7.84 -5.92
C TYR A 153 7.36 -9.05 -5.98
N SER A 154 7.24 -9.75 -4.86
CA SER A 154 6.39 -10.95 -4.74
C SER A 154 4.89 -10.61 -4.83
N PHE A 155 4.07 -11.65 -5.03
CA PHE A 155 2.62 -11.51 -5.14
C PHE A 155 1.99 -10.83 -3.91
N HIS A 156 2.34 -11.29 -2.69
CA HIS A 156 1.77 -10.72 -1.47
C HIS A 156 2.24 -9.27 -1.21
N GLU A 157 3.47 -8.91 -1.64
CA GLU A 157 3.94 -7.53 -1.55
C GLU A 157 3.22 -6.61 -2.54
N MET A 158 2.80 -7.15 -3.68
CA MET A 158 2.20 -6.38 -4.77
C MET A 158 0.69 -6.25 -4.70
N LEU A 159 -0.02 -7.23 -4.14
CA LEU A 159 -1.48 -7.20 -4.12
C LEU A 159 -2.06 -5.94 -3.43
N PRO A 160 -1.52 -5.49 -2.26
CA PRO A 160 -1.94 -4.23 -1.65
C PRO A 160 -1.75 -2.99 -2.55
N ILE A 161 -0.65 -2.97 -3.30
CA ILE A 161 -0.33 -1.86 -4.21
C ILE A 161 -1.36 -1.82 -5.36
N VAL A 162 -1.66 -2.97 -5.96
CA VAL A 162 -2.60 -3.06 -7.08
C VAL A 162 -4.03 -2.78 -6.62
N ASP A 163 -4.48 -3.40 -5.52
CA ASP A 163 -5.82 -3.16 -4.96
C ASP A 163 -6.04 -1.68 -4.65
N SER A 164 -5.08 -1.03 -4.00
CA SER A 164 -5.17 0.39 -3.69
C SER A 164 -5.15 1.28 -4.93
N ALA A 165 -4.39 0.90 -5.96
CA ALA A 165 -4.34 1.64 -7.23
C ALA A 165 -5.67 1.58 -7.98
N LEU A 166 -6.30 0.40 -8.02
CA LEU A 166 -7.62 0.19 -8.63
C LEU A 166 -8.72 0.89 -7.81
N ARG A 167 -8.72 0.72 -6.48
CA ARG A 167 -9.67 1.36 -5.56
C ARG A 167 -9.64 2.88 -5.65
N GLY A 168 -8.44 3.45 -5.71
CA GLY A 168 -8.24 4.89 -5.82
C GLY A 168 -8.46 5.46 -7.22
N GLY A 169 -8.75 4.62 -8.22
CA GLY A 169 -8.89 5.06 -9.62
C GLY A 169 -7.62 5.67 -10.19
N VAL A 170 -6.45 5.33 -9.61
CA VAL A 170 -5.14 5.82 -10.06
C VAL A 170 -4.76 5.19 -11.41
N VAL A 171 -5.21 3.96 -11.64
CA VAL A 171 -5.01 3.20 -12.88
C VAL A 171 -6.13 2.18 -13.03
N THR A 172 -6.43 1.78 -14.27
CA THR A 172 -7.34 0.69 -14.59
C THR A 172 -6.57 -0.59 -14.95
N ALA A 173 -7.24 -1.75 -14.86
CA ALA A 173 -6.67 -3.02 -15.31
C ALA A 173 -6.26 -2.98 -16.81
N ASP A 174 -7.10 -2.38 -17.66
CA ASP A 174 -6.84 -2.25 -19.08
C ASP A 174 -5.58 -1.42 -19.37
N GLU A 175 -5.35 -0.33 -18.61
CA GLU A 175 -4.13 0.48 -18.74
C GLU A 175 -2.88 -0.31 -18.32
N ILE A 176 -2.98 -1.17 -17.30
CA ILE A 176 -1.87 -2.04 -16.87
C ILE A 176 -1.58 -3.07 -17.97
N LEU A 177 -2.62 -3.72 -18.54
CA LEU A 177 -2.48 -4.69 -19.62
C LEU A 177 -1.87 -4.04 -20.88
N ALA A 178 -2.38 -2.87 -21.28
CA ALA A 178 -1.82 -2.11 -22.41
C ALA A 178 -0.34 -1.73 -22.17
N GLN A 179 0.04 -1.45 -20.92
CA GLN A 179 1.44 -1.19 -20.59
C GLN A 179 2.30 -2.46 -20.70
N CYS A 180 1.78 -3.63 -20.31
CA CYS A 180 2.47 -4.91 -20.48
C CYS A 180 2.74 -5.20 -21.98
N ASP A 181 1.77 -4.98 -22.85
CA ASP A 181 1.90 -5.20 -24.30
C ASP A 181 3.00 -4.35 -24.96
N MET A 182 3.33 -3.21 -24.37
CA MET A 182 4.38 -2.33 -24.87
C MET A 182 5.78 -2.71 -24.39
N LEU A 183 5.92 -3.72 -23.53
CA LEU A 183 7.19 -4.06 -22.90
C LEU A 183 7.72 -5.41 -23.39
N PRO A 184 9.04 -5.53 -23.61
CA PRO A 184 9.65 -6.79 -24.04
C PRO A 184 9.92 -7.73 -22.83
N TYR A 185 9.04 -7.71 -21.82
CA TYR A 185 9.20 -8.50 -20.59
C TYR A 185 8.11 -9.56 -20.48
N ASP A 186 8.40 -10.62 -19.74
CA ASP A 186 7.39 -11.59 -19.36
C ASP A 186 6.46 -10.99 -18.28
N CYS A 187 5.28 -10.57 -18.68
CA CYS A 187 4.28 -9.97 -17.79
C CYS A 187 3.33 -10.97 -17.13
N ARG A 188 3.58 -12.30 -17.21
CA ARG A 188 2.73 -13.30 -16.52
C ARG A 188 2.55 -13.02 -15.03
N PRO A 189 3.54 -12.52 -14.26
CA PRO A 189 3.32 -12.12 -12.87
C PRO A 189 2.26 -11.03 -12.71
N ILE A 190 2.20 -10.09 -13.66
CA ILE A 190 1.22 -8.98 -13.64
C ILE A 190 -0.18 -9.49 -13.96
N LEU A 191 -0.31 -10.37 -14.97
CA LEU A 191 -1.60 -11.00 -15.30
C LEU A 191 -2.15 -11.73 -14.09
N LYS A 192 -1.30 -12.50 -13.40
CA LYS A 192 -1.66 -13.20 -12.18
C LYS A 192 -2.10 -12.25 -11.06
N LEU A 193 -1.42 -11.11 -10.88
CA LEU A 193 -1.84 -10.10 -9.91
C LEU A 193 -3.24 -9.56 -10.25
N LEU A 194 -3.51 -9.29 -11.53
CA LEU A 194 -4.80 -8.77 -11.98
C LEU A 194 -5.93 -9.80 -11.83
N ASP A 195 -5.65 -11.10 -11.97
CA ASP A 195 -6.63 -12.17 -11.73
C ASP A 195 -7.14 -12.18 -10.28
N TYR A 196 -6.32 -11.73 -9.34
CA TYR A 196 -6.65 -11.70 -7.91
C TYR A 196 -6.89 -10.30 -7.35
N ALA A 197 -6.61 -9.26 -8.13
CA ALA A 197 -6.80 -7.88 -7.68
C ALA A 197 -8.27 -7.57 -7.41
N ASN A 198 -8.54 -6.93 -6.27
CA ASN A 198 -9.91 -6.59 -5.89
C ASN A 198 -9.93 -5.23 -5.16
N PRO A 199 -10.56 -4.19 -5.77
CA PRO A 199 -10.63 -2.86 -5.18
C PRO A 199 -11.53 -2.78 -3.94
N LEU A 200 -12.23 -3.84 -3.56
CA LEU A 200 -13.07 -3.88 -2.36
C LEU A 200 -12.27 -4.04 -1.07
N SER A 201 -11.00 -4.48 -1.11
CA SER A 201 -10.14 -4.41 0.09
C SER A 201 -10.00 -2.97 0.54
N GLU A 202 -10.30 -2.65 1.80
CA GLU A 202 -10.35 -1.27 2.28
C GLU A 202 -8.97 -0.69 2.61
N ASN A 203 -8.03 -1.57 2.96
CA ASN A 203 -6.66 -1.18 3.30
C ASN A 203 -5.63 -2.25 2.91
N GLY A 204 -4.35 -1.85 2.94
CA GLY A 204 -3.23 -2.72 2.57
C GLY A 204 -3.06 -3.94 3.47
N GLY A 205 -3.52 -3.89 4.71
CA GLY A 205 -3.48 -5.04 5.63
C GLY A 205 -4.45 -6.13 5.22
N GLU A 206 -5.69 -5.78 4.84
CA GLU A 206 -6.67 -6.72 4.29
C GLU A 206 -6.18 -7.35 2.98
N SER A 207 -5.62 -6.54 2.07
CA SER A 207 -5.05 -7.04 0.82
C SER A 207 -3.87 -7.98 1.07
N LEU A 208 -3.00 -7.66 2.03
CA LEU A 208 -1.84 -8.49 2.38
C LEU A 208 -2.29 -9.81 3.01
N LEU A 209 -3.26 -9.79 3.94
CA LEU A 209 -3.85 -10.98 4.51
C LEU A 209 -4.44 -11.87 3.40
N ARG A 210 -5.26 -11.30 2.53
CA ARG A 210 -5.87 -11.99 1.40
C ARG A 210 -4.82 -12.62 0.47
N ALA A 211 -3.73 -11.91 0.19
CA ALA A 211 -2.64 -12.45 -0.62
C ALA A 211 -2.00 -13.69 0.03
N VAL A 212 -1.74 -13.64 1.33
CA VAL A 212 -1.19 -14.79 2.07
C VAL A 212 -2.15 -15.98 2.04
N LEU A 213 -3.45 -15.78 2.25
CA LEU A 213 -4.45 -16.85 2.18
C LEU A 213 -4.45 -17.53 0.79
N ILE A 214 -4.38 -16.73 -0.28
CA ILE A 214 -4.32 -17.21 -1.67
C ILE A 214 -3.01 -18.00 -1.92
N GLU A 215 -1.87 -17.50 -1.45
CA GLU A 215 -0.58 -18.21 -1.57
C GLU A 215 -0.58 -19.56 -0.84
N TYR A 216 -1.31 -19.67 0.26
CA TYR A 216 -1.52 -20.95 0.95
C TYR A 216 -2.58 -21.86 0.31
N GLY A 217 -3.14 -21.41 -0.82
CA GLY A 217 -4.07 -22.19 -1.65
C GLY A 217 -5.51 -22.19 -1.18
N LEU A 218 -5.94 -21.24 -0.35
CA LEU A 218 -7.36 -21.06 -0.08
C LEU A 218 -8.04 -20.42 -1.29
N VAL A 219 -9.31 -20.76 -1.51
CA VAL A 219 -10.14 -20.07 -2.50
C VAL A 219 -10.23 -18.59 -2.12
N PRO A 220 -10.08 -17.64 -3.07
CA PRO A 220 -10.24 -16.22 -2.79
C PRO A 220 -11.59 -15.94 -2.10
N PRO A 221 -11.60 -15.17 -1.00
CA PRO A 221 -12.84 -14.84 -0.29
C PRO A 221 -13.71 -13.88 -1.10
N GLU A 222 -15.01 -13.93 -0.83
CA GLU A 222 -15.87 -12.78 -1.11
C GLU A 222 -15.53 -11.65 -0.11
N LEU A 223 -15.51 -10.42 -0.60
CA LEU A 223 -15.15 -9.26 0.20
C LEU A 223 -16.37 -8.37 0.48
N GLN A 224 -16.38 -7.76 1.65
CA GLN A 224 -17.26 -6.65 2.02
C GLN A 224 -18.76 -7.00 1.95
N ARG A 225 -19.14 -8.28 2.23
CA ARG A 225 -20.54 -8.67 2.32
C ARG A 225 -21.21 -7.97 3.50
N VAL A 226 -22.40 -7.44 3.27
CA VAL A 226 -23.20 -6.76 4.28
C VAL A 226 -24.22 -7.73 4.88
N PHE A 227 -24.27 -7.80 6.20
CA PHE A 227 -25.27 -8.52 6.99
C PHE A 227 -26.15 -7.52 7.74
N VAL A 228 -27.45 -7.80 7.73
CA VAL A 228 -28.46 -7.01 8.46
C VAL A 228 -28.85 -7.75 9.72
N ASP A 229 -28.90 -7.08 10.87
CA ASP A 229 -29.35 -7.69 12.12
C ASP A 229 -30.84 -8.05 12.02
N PRO A 230 -31.21 -9.34 12.17
CA PRO A 230 -32.62 -9.73 12.17
C PRO A 230 -33.46 -9.09 13.27
N LEU A 231 -32.81 -8.61 14.35
CA LEU A 231 -33.50 -7.97 15.48
C LEU A 231 -33.63 -6.47 15.31
N ASP A 232 -32.74 -5.85 14.55
CA ASP A 232 -32.74 -4.42 14.26
C ASP A 232 -32.24 -4.15 12.83
N PRO A 233 -33.12 -3.99 11.84
CA PRO A 233 -32.73 -3.76 10.45
C PRO A 233 -31.91 -2.47 10.20
N ALA A 234 -31.87 -1.54 11.15
CA ALA A 234 -31.03 -0.37 11.06
C ALA A 234 -29.56 -0.68 11.42
N ASN A 235 -29.31 -1.82 12.08
CA ASN A 235 -27.97 -2.26 12.44
C ASN A 235 -27.43 -3.23 11.40
N VAL A 236 -26.28 -2.89 10.81
CA VAL A 236 -25.63 -3.66 9.76
C VAL A 236 -24.16 -3.93 10.09
N ALA A 237 -23.65 -5.08 9.69
CA ALA A 237 -22.23 -5.41 9.74
C ALA A 237 -21.74 -5.74 8.34
N ARG A 238 -20.56 -5.24 7.99
CA ARG A 238 -19.88 -5.51 6.72
C ARG A 238 -18.59 -6.27 7.01
N THR A 239 -18.39 -7.41 6.37
CA THR A 239 -17.29 -8.35 6.67
C THR A 239 -16.13 -8.19 5.71
N ASP A 240 -14.89 -8.31 6.21
CA ASP A 240 -13.69 -8.16 5.37
C ASP A 240 -13.55 -9.31 4.38
N CYS A 241 -13.66 -10.55 4.85
CA CYS A 241 -13.56 -11.76 4.03
C CYS A 241 -14.65 -12.76 4.43
N LEU A 242 -15.20 -13.48 3.44
CA LEU A 242 -16.22 -14.48 3.65
C LEU A 242 -16.05 -15.66 2.70
N TRP A 243 -16.37 -16.85 3.19
CA TRP A 243 -16.54 -18.07 2.39
C TRP A 243 -17.85 -18.76 2.73
N GLU A 244 -18.49 -19.30 1.69
CA GLU A 244 -19.51 -20.32 1.83
C GLU A 244 -18.85 -21.68 1.61
N THR A 245 -18.93 -22.55 2.60
CA THR A 245 -18.33 -23.89 2.54
C THR A 245 -19.20 -24.86 1.75
N GLU A 246 -18.66 -26.02 1.34
CA GLU A 246 -19.40 -27.02 0.58
C GLU A 246 -20.64 -27.58 1.33
N ASP A 247 -20.60 -27.57 2.66
CA ASP A 247 -21.73 -27.98 3.53
C ASP A 247 -22.68 -26.82 3.87
N GLY A 248 -22.50 -25.64 3.21
CA GLY A 248 -23.40 -24.50 3.32
C GLY A 248 -23.17 -23.60 4.54
N ARG A 249 -22.09 -23.81 5.29
CA ARG A 249 -21.73 -22.91 6.40
C ARG A 249 -21.11 -21.61 5.90
N ILE A 250 -21.36 -20.52 6.61
CA ILE A 250 -20.78 -19.19 6.35
C ILE A 250 -19.66 -18.96 7.34
N VAL A 251 -18.43 -18.82 6.83
CA VAL A 251 -17.22 -18.50 7.60
C VAL A 251 -16.75 -17.11 7.26
N VAL A 252 -16.62 -16.25 8.26
CA VAL A 252 -16.15 -14.87 8.16
C VAL A 252 -14.75 -14.76 8.76
N LEU A 253 -13.90 -13.96 8.12
CA LEU A 253 -12.59 -13.55 8.66
C LEU A 253 -12.52 -12.03 8.68
N GLU A 254 -12.27 -11.46 9.85
CA GLU A 254 -12.08 -10.03 10.10
C GLU A 254 -10.60 -9.73 10.34
N TYR A 255 -10.07 -8.67 9.76
CA TYR A 255 -8.70 -8.22 9.97
C TYR A 255 -8.63 -7.09 10.99
N ASP A 256 -8.13 -7.39 12.18
CA ASP A 256 -8.09 -6.42 13.29
C ASP A 256 -6.90 -5.46 13.25
N GLY A 257 -5.91 -5.69 12.39
CA GLY A 257 -4.71 -4.86 12.28
C GLY A 257 -3.92 -4.74 13.58
N MET A 258 -2.65 -4.34 13.52
CA MET A 258 -1.80 -4.21 14.72
C MET A 258 -2.22 -3.07 15.67
N ARG A 259 -2.88 -2.04 15.15
CA ARG A 259 -3.03 -0.76 15.87
C ARG A 259 -4.26 -0.65 16.76
N LYS A 260 -5.27 -1.50 16.55
CA LYS A 260 -6.54 -1.39 17.31
C LYS A 260 -6.36 -1.56 18.84
N PHE A 261 -5.30 -2.26 19.28
CA PHE A 261 -5.10 -2.58 20.71
C PHE A 261 -3.88 -1.90 21.37
N VAL A 262 -2.99 -1.27 20.59
CA VAL A 262 -1.69 -0.79 21.10
C VAL A 262 -1.54 0.74 21.06
N ASP A 263 -2.29 1.45 20.19
CA ASP A 263 -2.16 2.89 20.04
C ASP A 263 -3.34 3.63 20.68
N PRO A 264 -3.14 4.30 21.84
CA PRO A 264 -4.18 5.08 22.51
C PRO A 264 -4.74 6.24 21.65
N GLU A 265 -3.95 6.75 20.68
CA GLU A 265 -4.42 7.82 19.79
C GLU A 265 -5.36 7.28 18.72
N MET A 266 -5.17 6.04 18.25
CA MET A 266 -6.04 5.40 17.27
C MET A 266 -7.33 4.84 17.87
N THR A 267 -7.32 4.47 19.15
CA THR A 267 -8.56 4.10 19.86
C THR A 267 -9.41 5.33 20.21
N GLY A 268 -8.94 6.55 19.89
CA GLY A 268 -9.61 7.79 20.24
C GLY A 268 -9.82 7.95 21.75
N ARG A 269 -8.89 7.39 22.57
CA ARG A 269 -9.00 7.27 24.03
C ARG A 269 -10.23 6.45 24.49
N ARG A 270 -10.78 5.60 23.61
CA ARG A 270 -11.82 4.66 24.03
C ARG A 270 -11.19 3.65 25.00
N ASP A 271 -11.91 3.35 26.06
CA ASP A 271 -11.55 2.28 26.98
C ASP A 271 -11.45 0.96 26.17
N ILE A 272 -10.42 0.16 26.41
CA ILE A 272 -10.23 -1.18 25.81
C ILE A 272 -11.49 -2.01 25.97
N ALA A 273 -12.16 -1.89 27.12
CA ALA A 273 -13.44 -2.55 27.38
C ALA A 273 -14.53 -2.17 26.38
N ALA A 274 -14.59 -0.89 25.93
CA ALA A 274 -15.57 -0.45 24.94
C ALA A 274 -15.27 -1.03 23.54
N VAL A 275 -13.98 -1.16 23.17
CA VAL A 275 -13.57 -1.78 21.89
C VAL A 275 -13.94 -3.27 21.88
N VAL A 276 -13.62 -3.98 22.95
CA VAL A 276 -13.97 -5.42 23.10
C VAL A 276 -15.48 -5.62 23.09
N SER A 277 -16.25 -4.76 23.80
CA SER A 277 -17.71 -4.84 23.81
C SER A 277 -18.31 -4.63 22.44
N ALA A 278 -17.82 -3.66 21.67
CA ALA A 278 -18.28 -3.40 20.30
C ALA A 278 -17.97 -4.58 19.35
N GLN A 279 -16.84 -5.24 19.53
CA GLN A 279 -16.48 -6.44 18.78
C GLN A 279 -17.41 -7.63 19.10
N ILE A 280 -17.66 -7.88 20.38
CA ILE A 280 -18.60 -8.93 20.82
C ILE A 280 -20.01 -8.69 20.27
N GLU A 281 -20.46 -7.42 20.28
CA GLU A 281 -21.79 -7.06 19.73
C GLU A 281 -21.85 -7.30 18.23
N ARG A 282 -20.80 -6.92 17.49
CA ARG A 282 -20.68 -7.16 16.04
C ARG A 282 -20.68 -8.65 15.70
N ASP A 283 -19.89 -9.46 16.42
CA ASP A 283 -19.87 -10.91 16.25
C ASP A 283 -21.24 -11.54 16.57
N GLY A 284 -21.94 -11.01 17.58
CA GLY A 284 -23.28 -11.39 17.94
C GLY A 284 -24.30 -11.10 16.82
N LEU A 285 -24.18 -9.94 16.16
CA LEU A 285 -24.99 -9.60 14.98
C LEU A 285 -24.75 -10.59 13.84
N LEU A 286 -23.48 -10.83 13.48
CA LEU A 286 -23.11 -11.76 12.40
C LEU A 286 -23.68 -13.16 12.65
N LYS A 287 -23.58 -13.68 13.88
CA LYS A 287 -24.14 -14.98 14.27
C LYS A 287 -25.66 -15.00 14.13
N ARG A 288 -26.39 -13.96 14.57
CA ARG A 288 -27.86 -13.86 14.39
C ARG A 288 -28.25 -13.76 12.92
N ALA A 289 -27.40 -13.18 12.08
CA ALA A 289 -27.60 -13.06 10.65
C ALA A 289 -27.21 -14.33 9.86
N GLY A 290 -26.86 -15.43 10.55
CA GLY A 290 -26.61 -16.73 9.93
C GLY A 290 -25.14 -17.05 9.66
N VAL A 291 -24.18 -16.29 10.24
CA VAL A 291 -22.76 -16.62 10.17
C VAL A 291 -22.44 -17.73 11.17
N ASP A 292 -21.85 -18.84 10.71
CA ASP A 292 -21.51 -20.00 11.53
C ASP A 292 -20.23 -19.80 12.33
N ALA A 293 -19.25 -19.14 11.75
CA ALA A 293 -17.97 -18.85 12.41
C ALA A 293 -17.44 -17.47 12.05
N VAL A 294 -16.92 -16.74 13.05
CA VAL A 294 -16.18 -15.50 12.90
C VAL A 294 -14.77 -15.73 13.43
N VAL A 295 -13.78 -15.54 12.57
CA VAL A 295 -12.35 -15.64 12.88
C VAL A 295 -11.75 -14.25 12.83
N HIS A 296 -10.85 -13.94 13.76
CA HIS A 296 -10.13 -12.67 13.81
C HIS A 296 -8.66 -12.91 13.52
N ALA A 297 -8.12 -12.14 12.57
CA ALA A 297 -6.71 -12.16 12.19
C ALA A 297 -6.02 -10.85 12.52
N THR A 298 -4.79 -10.94 12.98
CA THR A 298 -3.89 -9.84 13.27
C THR A 298 -2.72 -9.81 12.28
N TYR A 299 -1.88 -8.81 12.38
CA TYR A 299 -0.63 -8.77 11.58
C TYR A 299 0.31 -9.94 11.88
N ASP A 300 0.32 -10.44 13.13
CA ASP A 300 1.12 -11.62 13.49
C ASP A 300 0.67 -12.88 12.74
N ASP A 301 -0.63 -13.00 12.44
CA ASP A 301 -1.17 -14.10 11.64
C ASP A 301 -0.74 -14.00 10.16
N ILE A 302 -0.48 -12.81 9.66
CA ILE A 302 0.13 -12.62 8.34
C ILE A 302 1.58 -13.10 8.34
N LEU A 303 2.36 -12.77 9.37
CA LEU A 303 3.76 -13.18 9.49
C LEU A 303 3.91 -14.68 9.78
N GLN A 304 2.96 -15.29 10.51
CA GLN A 304 2.97 -16.69 10.90
C GLN A 304 1.62 -17.39 10.57
N PRO A 305 1.29 -17.55 9.28
CA PRO A 305 -0.07 -17.87 8.84
C PRO A 305 -0.52 -19.29 9.13
N LYS A 306 0.39 -20.21 9.50
CA LYS A 306 0.06 -21.65 9.64
C LYS A 306 -1.10 -21.92 10.61
N ARG A 307 -1.17 -21.21 11.74
CA ARG A 307 -2.25 -21.35 12.72
C ARG A 307 -3.59 -20.95 12.10
N LEU A 308 -3.65 -19.75 11.52
CA LEU A 308 -4.85 -19.22 10.88
C LEU A 308 -5.34 -20.11 9.73
N ILE A 309 -4.41 -20.56 8.87
CA ILE A 309 -4.72 -21.46 7.76
C ILE A 309 -5.30 -22.79 8.27
N THR A 310 -4.72 -23.36 9.32
CA THR A 310 -5.23 -24.62 9.90
C THR A 310 -6.63 -24.44 10.49
N GLU A 311 -6.88 -23.32 11.16
CA GLU A 311 -8.18 -22.96 11.71
C GLU A 311 -9.25 -22.82 10.61
N LEU A 312 -8.97 -22.02 9.57
CA LEU A 312 -9.89 -21.82 8.44
C LEU A 312 -10.23 -23.13 7.71
N LEU A 313 -9.21 -23.98 7.48
CA LEU A 313 -9.43 -25.31 6.88
C LEU A 313 -10.26 -26.22 7.79
N GLY A 314 -10.06 -26.16 9.10
CA GLY A 314 -10.88 -26.89 10.08
C GLY A 314 -12.34 -26.46 10.10
N LEU A 315 -12.62 -25.20 9.73
CA LEU A 315 -13.95 -24.65 9.57
C LEU A 315 -14.58 -24.97 8.20
N GLY A 316 -13.84 -25.62 7.29
CA GLY A 316 -14.34 -26.05 5.98
C GLY A 316 -14.09 -25.03 4.86
N VAL A 317 -13.28 -24.00 5.09
CA VAL A 317 -12.89 -23.05 4.01
C VAL A 317 -12.22 -23.83 2.87
N PRO A 318 -12.70 -23.69 1.61
CA PRO A 318 -12.24 -24.52 0.52
C PRO A 318 -10.83 -24.19 0.07
N LYS A 319 -10.11 -25.22 -0.38
CA LYS A 319 -8.81 -25.10 -1.07
C LYS A 319 -8.98 -25.14 -2.59
N VAL A 320 -8.16 -24.41 -3.28
CA VAL A 320 -8.01 -24.54 -4.73
C VAL A 320 -7.42 -25.91 -5.05
N SER A 321 -8.04 -26.65 -5.96
CA SER A 321 -7.62 -28.01 -6.34
C SER A 321 -6.21 -28.06 -6.94
N ASN A 322 -5.71 -26.95 -7.47
CA ASN A 322 -4.36 -26.81 -7.99
C ASN A 322 -3.81 -25.46 -7.53
N PRO A 323 -3.18 -25.38 -6.34
CA PRO A 323 -2.56 -24.12 -5.90
C PRO A 323 -1.52 -23.71 -6.92
N MET A 324 -1.74 -22.58 -7.57
CA MET A 324 -0.76 -22.01 -8.46
C MET A 324 0.55 -21.85 -7.67
N ARG A 325 1.64 -22.45 -8.16
CA ARG A 325 2.95 -22.27 -7.53
C ARG A 325 3.31 -20.79 -7.61
N PHE A 326 3.30 -20.13 -6.46
CA PHE A 326 3.73 -18.74 -6.30
C PHE A 326 5.24 -18.60 -6.17
N LEU A 327 5.97 -19.70 -6.26
CA LEU A 327 7.44 -19.71 -6.21
C LEU A 327 7.99 -19.34 -7.59
N PRO A 328 8.97 -18.43 -7.67
CA PRO A 328 9.79 -18.33 -8.87
C PRO A 328 10.54 -19.67 -9.04
N ASP A 329 10.57 -20.18 -10.28
CA ASP A 329 11.48 -21.27 -10.67
C ASP A 329 12.92 -20.82 -10.54
#